data_f962b701b92a2246e47168ec25cb7d4b
#
_entry.id   f962b701b92a2246e47168ec25cb7d4b
#
_cell.length_a   1.000
_cell.length_b   1.000
_cell.length_c   1.000
_cell.angle_alpha   90.00
_cell.angle_beta   90.00
_cell.angle_gamma   90.00
#
_symmetry.space_group_name_H-M   'P 1'
#
loop_
_entity.id
_entity.type
_entity.pdbx_description
1 polymer ?
#
loop_
_entity_poly.entity_id
_entity_poly.type
_entity_poly.pdbx_seq_one_letter_code
_entity_poly.pdbx_strand_id
1 'polypeptide(L)'
;TIDFAGPNGSAFYRTTQLSYMCDKLKNWKFGVSMEMPSVDGTTNNDVAINTQRMPDFAASAQFNWNSSSHIKLGAIVRNMTYSSNVHDKAYSKTGFGLQASTTINITKKLQAYGQFNYGKGIGSYLNDLSNLNVDLVPDPDNEGKMQVLPMLGWYAGLQYNITPNVFVSGTYSLSRLYSENGYPSANPDSYRKGQYLVS
;
A
#
# COMPACT_ATOMS: atom_id res chain seq x y z
N THR A 1 -10.57 8.07 14.63
CA THR A 1 -9.36 8.72 14.08
C THR A 1 -9.62 10.20 13.94
N ILE A 2 -8.71 11.02 14.46
CA ILE A 2 -8.79 12.49 14.42
C ILE A 2 -8.48 12.98 13.00
N ASP A 3 -7.77 12.19 12.21
CA ASP A 3 -7.44 12.49 10.84
C ASP A 3 -8.40 11.78 9.88
N PHE A 4 -9.18 12.56 9.13
CA PHE A 4 -10.15 12.05 8.18
C PHE A 4 -9.48 11.35 6.98
N ALA A 5 -8.30 11.81 6.59
CA ALA A 5 -7.54 11.25 5.46
C ALA A 5 -6.70 10.03 5.85
N GLY A 6 -6.43 9.81 7.14
CA GLY A 6 -5.51 8.79 7.64
C GLY A 6 -4.03 9.19 7.50
N PRO A 7 -3.11 8.48 8.18
CA PRO A 7 -1.69 8.78 8.11
C PRO A 7 -1.11 8.43 6.73
N ASN A 8 -0.10 9.20 6.31
CA ASN A 8 0.66 8.93 5.10
C ASN A 8 1.25 7.51 5.12
N GLY A 9 1.36 6.89 3.94
CA GLY A 9 1.89 5.54 3.82
C GLY A 9 1.03 4.45 4.44
N SER A 10 -0.16 4.79 4.94
CA SER A 10 -1.16 3.81 5.37
C SER A 10 -1.68 3.02 4.17
N ALA A 11 -1.79 1.70 4.30
CA ALA A 11 -2.52 0.92 3.32
C ALA A 11 -4.03 1.16 3.53
N PHE A 12 -4.64 1.79 2.54
CA PHE A 12 -6.06 2.11 2.54
C PHE A 12 -6.63 2.01 1.12
N TYR A 13 -7.25 0.89 0.81
CA TYR A 13 -7.90 0.68 -0.48
C TYR A 13 -9.24 -0.03 -0.31
N ARG A 14 -10.24 0.40 -1.06
CA ARG A 14 -11.56 -0.24 -1.09
C ARG A 14 -11.87 -0.65 -2.52
N THR A 15 -12.05 -1.93 -2.72
CA THR A 15 -12.40 -2.51 -4.01
C THR A 15 -13.38 -3.66 -3.84
N THR A 16 -14.03 -4.04 -4.92
CA THR A 16 -14.80 -5.28 -4.97
C THR A 16 -13.84 -6.46 -4.86
N GLN A 17 -14.11 -7.35 -3.91
CA GLN A 17 -13.24 -8.51 -3.67
C GLN A 17 -14.06 -9.76 -3.33
N LEU A 18 -13.52 -10.91 -3.69
CA LEU A 18 -13.92 -12.20 -3.14
C LEU A 18 -12.89 -12.61 -2.11
N SER A 19 -13.29 -12.79 -0.86
CA SER A 19 -12.36 -13.12 0.21
C SER A 19 -12.85 -14.31 1.04
N TYR A 20 -11.89 -15.07 1.53
CA TYR A 20 -12.11 -16.15 2.49
C TYR A 20 -11.25 -15.91 3.73
N MET A 21 -11.87 -16.01 4.91
CA MET A 21 -11.17 -15.86 6.19
C MET A 21 -11.35 -17.12 7.03
N CYS A 22 -10.27 -17.62 7.60
CA CYS A 22 -10.23 -18.73 8.52
C CYS A 22 -9.76 -18.24 9.90
N ASP A 23 -10.62 -18.36 10.91
CA ASP A 23 -10.37 -17.99 12.32
C ASP A 23 -10.51 -19.18 13.27
N LYS A 24 -10.53 -20.41 12.73
CA LYS A 24 -10.71 -21.65 13.51
C LYS A 24 -9.52 -22.02 14.39
N LEU A 25 -8.35 -21.45 14.12
CA LEU A 25 -7.14 -21.70 14.91
C LEU A 25 -7.06 -20.71 16.06
N LYS A 26 -6.83 -21.23 17.25
CA LYS A 26 -6.65 -20.40 18.45
C LYS A 26 -5.56 -19.36 18.20
N ASN A 27 -5.87 -18.08 18.43
CA ASN A 27 -4.98 -16.95 18.30
C ASN A 27 -4.56 -16.59 16.85
N TRP A 28 -4.90 -17.39 15.84
CA TRP A 28 -4.56 -17.13 14.45
C TRP A 28 -5.79 -16.83 13.59
N LYS A 29 -5.63 -15.88 12.68
CA LYS A 29 -6.58 -15.63 11.58
C LYS A 29 -5.82 -15.58 10.28
N PHE A 30 -6.31 -16.29 9.28
CA PHE A 30 -5.75 -16.28 7.93
C PHE A 30 -6.80 -15.75 6.95
N GLY A 31 -6.35 -14.96 5.99
CA GLY A 31 -7.22 -14.44 4.94
C GLY A 31 -6.56 -14.58 3.59
N VAL A 32 -7.38 -14.85 2.57
CA VAL A 32 -6.98 -14.77 1.17
C VAL A 32 -8.07 -13.99 0.43
N SER A 33 -7.68 -13.20 -0.56
CA SER A 33 -8.61 -12.47 -1.40
C SER A 33 -8.18 -12.44 -2.86
N MET A 34 -9.18 -12.35 -3.73
CA MET A 34 -9.04 -11.93 -5.12
C MET A 34 -9.74 -10.58 -5.23
N GLU A 35 -9.03 -9.58 -5.67
CA GLU A 35 -9.48 -8.19 -5.67
C GLU A 35 -9.62 -7.67 -7.09
N MET A 36 -10.62 -6.83 -7.33
CA MET A 36 -10.80 -6.19 -8.64
C MET A 36 -9.59 -5.30 -8.91
N PRO A 37 -8.84 -5.55 -10.01
CA PRO A 37 -7.62 -4.82 -10.28
C PRO A 37 -7.93 -3.38 -10.69
N SER A 38 -7.17 -2.44 -10.12
CA SER A 38 -7.15 -1.05 -10.54
C SER A 38 -5.70 -0.59 -10.60
N VAL A 39 -5.28 -0.01 -11.70
CA VAL A 39 -3.91 0.44 -11.92
C VAL A 39 -3.91 1.95 -12.14
N ASP A 40 -3.29 2.66 -11.21
CA ASP A 40 -3.03 4.09 -11.33
C ASP A 40 -1.65 4.27 -11.99
N GLY A 41 -1.65 4.59 -13.28
CA GLY A 41 -0.36 4.73 -13.97
C GLY A 41 -0.30 5.95 -14.88
N THR A 42 0.92 6.41 -15.09
CA THR A 42 1.23 7.49 -16.02
C THR A 42 1.30 6.94 -17.44
N THR A 43 0.62 7.58 -18.38
CA THR A 43 0.66 7.24 -19.81
C THR A 43 1.28 8.38 -20.61
N ASN A 44 1.80 8.05 -21.80
CA ASN A 44 2.29 9.00 -22.79
C ASN A 44 1.88 8.54 -24.20
N ASN A 45 2.47 9.15 -25.24
CA ASN A 45 2.18 8.75 -26.64
C ASN A 45 2.64 7.32 -26.98
N ASP A 46 3.62 6.79 -26.24
CA ASP A 46 4.30 5.52 -26.53
C ASP A 46 3.66 4.35 -25.79
N VAL A 47 3.00 4.60 -24.67
CA VAL A 47 2.42 3.56 -23.80
C VAL A 47 1.05 3.96 -23.26
N ALA A 48 0.15 2.98 -23.18
CA ALA A 48 -1.17 3.13 -22.60
C ALA A 48 -1.51 1.97 -21.67
N ILE A 49 -2.23 2.25 -20.58
CA ILE A 49 -2.70 1.22 -19.65
C ILE A 49 -3.92 0.55 -20.23
N ASN A 50 -3.89 -0.78 -20.29
CA ASN A 50 -5.00 -1.59 -20.77
C ASN A 50 -5.98 -1.92 -19.63
N THR A 51 -7.18 -2.38 -20.01
CA THR A 51 -8.10 -3.04 -19.08
C THR A 51 -7.40 -4.26 -18.46
N GLN A 52 -7.36 -4.31 -17.14
CA GLN A 52 -6.73 -5.39 -16.40
C GLN A 52 -7.60 -6.65 -16.49
N ARG A 53 -6.98 -7.81 -16.76
CA ARG A 53 -7.66 -9.08 -16.98
C ARG A 53 -7.50 -10.06 -15.82
N MET A 54 -6.46 -9.89 -15.01
CA MET A 54 -6.21 -10.74 -13.84
C MET A 54 -6.54 -9.98 -12.56
N PRO A 55 -7.24 -10.61 -11.60
CA PRO A 55 -7.43 -10.01 -10.29
C PRO A 55 -6.10 -9.87 -9.56
N ASP A 56 -6.04 -8.94 -8.64
CA ASP A 56 -4.97 -8.85 -7.65
C ASP A 56 -5.20 -9.93 -6.58
N PHE A 57 -4.15 -10.65 -6.18
CA PHE A 57 -4.24 -11.72 -5.19
C PHE A 57 -3.56 -11.28 -3.91
N ALA A 58 -4.30 -11.34 -2.79
CA ALA A 58 -3.73 -11.01 -1.49
C ALA A 58 -3.92 -12.16 -0.49
N ALA A 59 -2.97 -12.22 0.44
CA ALA A 59 -3.02 -13.16 1.56
C ALA A 59 -2.58 -12.45 2.84
N SER A 60 -3.13 -12.88 3.98
CA SER A 60 -2.74 -12.33 5.28
C SER A 60 -2.78 -13.38 6.38
N ALA A 61 -1.92 -13.19 7.38
CA ALA A 61 -1.90 -13.94 8.61
C ALA A 61 -1.86 -12.98 9.80
N GLN A 62 -2.72 -13.18 10.78
CA GLN A 62 -2.77 -12.39 12.00
C GLN A 62 -2.64 -13.29 13.21
N PHE A 63 -1.76 -12.92 14.13
CA PHE A 63 -1.59 -13.56 15.42
C PHE A 63 -2.05 -12.62 16.53
N ASN A 64 -2.95 -13.11 17.39
CA ASN A 64 -3.49 -12.37 18.52
C ASN A 64 -2.98 -13.04 19.79
N TRP A 65 -2.11 -12.38 20.57
CA TRP A 65 -1.65 -12.95 21.85
C TRP A 65 -2.56 -12.59 23.04
N ASN A 66 -3.43 -11.64 22.83
CA ASN A 66 -4.55 -11.32 23.73
C ASN A 66 -5.71 -10.69 22.95
N SER A 67 -6.81 -10.34 23.63
CA SER A 67 -8.01 -9.79 22.99
C SER A 67 -7.82 -8.44 22.32
N SER A 68 -6.76 -7.71 22.65
CA SER A 68 -6.55 -6.32 22.23
C SER A 68 -5.19 -6.07 21.56
N SER A 69 -4.36 -7.12 21.45
CA SER A 69 -3.03 -6.99 20.86
C SER A 69 -2.81 -8.07 19.81
N HIS A 70 -2.28 -7.63 18.66
CA HIS A 70 -2.05 -8.50 17.53
C HIS A 70 -0.89 -8.00 16.66
N ILE A 71 -0.36 -8.90 15.86
CA ILE A 71 0.45 -8.60 14.68
C ILE A 71 -0.21 -9.22 13.46
N LYS A 72 -0.28 -8.49 12.37
CA LYS A 72 -0.79 -8.96 11.08
C LYS A 72 0.28 -8.75 10.02
N LEU A 73 0.53 -9.80 9.24
CA LEU A 73 1.35 -9.77 8.04
C LEU A 73 0.44 -9.95 6.83
N GLY A 74 0.71 -9.24 5.76
CA GLY A 74 -0.02 -9.33 4.50
C GLY A 74 0.94 -9.28 3.32
N ALA A 75 0.51 -9.88 2.22
CA ALA A 75 1.20 -9.81 0.94
C ALA A 75 0.17 -9.69 -0.18
N ILE A 76 0.53 -8.98 -1.24
CA ILE A 76 -0.26 -8.86 -2.46
C ILE A 76 0.63 -9.06 -3.68
N VAL A 77 0.07 -9.69 -4.71
CA VAL A 77 0.69 -9.82 -6.04
C VAL A 77 -0.30 -9.34 -7.08
N ARG A 78 0.20 -8.53 -8.02
CA ARG A 78 -0.56 -7.87 -9.07
C ARG A 78 0.04 -8.17 -10.43
N ASN A 79 -0.80 -8.27 -11.46
CA ASN A 79 -0.37 -8.32 -12.85
C ASN A 79 -0.97 -7.13 -13.59
N MET A 80 -0.13 -6.17 -13.99
CA MET A 80 -0.54 -4.92 -14.62
C MET A 80 -0.21 -4.95 -16.10
N THR A 81 -1.22 -4.82 -16.95
CA THR A 81 -1.10 -4.91 -18.41
C THR A 81 -1.12 -3.52 -19.05
N TYR A 82 -0.27 -3.33 -20.06
CA TYR A 82 -0.19 -2.11 -20.85
C TYR A 82 0.10 -2.43 -22.31
N SER A 83 -0.19 -1.51 -23.21
CA SER A 83 0.17 -1.57 -24.63
C SER A 83 1.31 -0.60 -24.93
N SER A 84 2.18 -1.01 -25.84
CA SER A 84 3.21 -0.17 -26.43
C SER A 84 2.83 0.19 -27.86
N ASN A 85 2.65 1.47 -28.12
CA ASN A 85 2.40 1.98 -29.47
C ASN A 85 3.66 1.90 -30.35
N VAL A 86 4.84 1.98 -29.72
CA VAL A 86 6.13 1.86 -30.42
C VAL A 86 6.37 0.44 -30.93
N HIS A 87 5.97 -0.56 -30.16
CA HIS A 87 6.23 -1.97 -30.50
C HIS A 87 4.98 -2.70 -31.02
N ASP A 88 3.82 -2.03 -31.06
CA ASP A 88 2.52 -2.61 -31.42
C ASP A 88 2.23 -3.94 -30.67
N LYS A 89 2.49 -3.94 -29.36
CA LYS A 89 2.35 -5.12 -28.49
C LYS A 89 1.82 -4.78 -27.12
N ALA A 90 1.09 -5.72 -26.55
CA ALA A 90 0.71 -5.70 -25.13
C ALA A 90 1.78 -6.38 -24.28
N TYR A 91 2.07 -5.79 -23.15
CA TYR A 91 3.02 -6.27 -22.15
C TYR A 91 2.37 -6.31 -20.78
N SER A 92 3.02 -6.99 -19.84
CA SER A 92 2.63 -6.95 -18.43
C SER A 92 3.85 -6.73 -17.53
N LYS A 93 3.59 -6.14 -16.36
CA LYS A 93 4.53 -6.02 -15.25
C LYS A 93 3.89 -6.58 -13.99
N THR A 94 4.68 -7.31 -13.23
CA THR A 94 4.25 -7.82 -11.93
C THR A 94 4.56 -6.79 -10.85
N GLY A 95 3.54 -6.39 -10.09
CA GLY A 95 3.68 -5.65 -8.86
C GLY A 95 3.57 -6.58 -7.66
N PHE A 96 4.13 -6.19 -6.53
CA PHE A 96 3.98 -6.90 -5.26
C PHE A 96 4.01 -5.91 -4.09
N GLY A 97 3.36 -6.29 -3.01
CA GLY A 97 3.38 -5.53 -1.76
C GLY A 97 3.47 -6.45 -0.55
N LEU A 98 4.16 -5.98 0.47
CA LEU A 98 4.25 -6.58 1.78
C LEU A 98 3.76 -5.59 2.83
N GLN A 99 2.99 -6.06 3.78
CA GLN A 99 2.46 -5.28 4.88
C GLN A 99 2.76 -5.96 6.20
N ALA A 100 3.15 -5.18 7.21
CA ALA A 100 3.14 -5.59 8.60
C ALA A 100 2.39 -4.54 9.41
N SER A 101 1.46 -4.96 10.25
CA SER A 101 0.74 -4.04 11.14
C SER A 101 0.57 -4.64 12.52
N THR A 102 0.52 -3.79 13.53
CA THR A 102 0.41 -4.21 14.91
C THR A 102 -0.37 -3.23 15.76
N THR A 103 -1.03 -3.76 16.76
CA THR A 103 -1.58 -3.02 17.89
C THR A 103 -1.15 -3.74 19.17
N ILE A 104 -0.57 -3.01 20.10
CA ILE A 104 -0.01 -3.54 21.35
C ILE A 104 -0.53 -2.73 22.52
N ASN A 105 -1.25 -3.35 23.44
CA ASN A 105 -1.55 -2.76 24.72
C ASN A 105 -0.36 -2.95 25.67
N ILE A 106 0.44 -1.91 25.83
CA ILE A 106 1.60 -1.90 26.72
C ILE A 106 1.13 -1.93 28.17
N THR A 107 0.10 -1.15 28.47
CA THR A 107 -0.59 -1.14 29.76
C THR A 107 -2.11 -1.03 29.54
N LYS A 108 -2.90 -1.05 30.63
CA LYS A 108 -4.36 -0.82 30.55
C LYS A 108 -4.72 0.58 29.99
N LYS A 109 -3.78 1.52 30.01
CA LYS A 109 -3.99 2.90 29.55
C LYS A 109 -3.17 3.27 28.34
N LEU A 110 -2.07 2.57 28.05
CA LEU A 110 -1.13 2.90 26.97
C LEU A 110 -1.17 1.84 25.88
N GLN A 111 -1.48 2.26 24.66
CA GLN A 111 -1.51 1.45 23.45
C GLN A 111 -0.51 2.00 22.45
N ALA A 112 0.28 1.12 21.82
CA ALA A 112 1.08 1.41 20.64
C ALA A 112 0.44 0.77 19.42
N TYR A 113 0.55 1.44 18.27
CA TYR A 113 0.06 0.91 17.01
C TYR A 113 0.96 1.35 15.86
N GLY A 114 0.97 0.58 14.80
CA GLY A 114 1.75 0.93 13.63
C GLY A 114 1.48 0.02 12.44
N GLN A 115 1.92 0.49 11.28
CA GLN A 115 1.86 -0.24 10.03
C GLN A 115 3.10 0.08 9.21
N PHE A 116 3.59 -0.90 8.48
CA PHE A 116 4.69 -0.81 7.54
C PHE A 116 4.26 -1.47 6.23
N ASN A 117 4.50 -0.81 5.11
CA ASN A 117 4.19 -1.28 3.77
C ASN A 117 5.41 -1.07 2.88
N TYR A 118 5.78 -2.08 2.11
CA TYR A 118 6.83 -1.99 1.10
C TYR A 118 6.43 -2.81 -0.12
N GLY A 119 6.72 -2.28 -1.31
CA GLY A 119 6.45 -3.00 -2.55
C GLY A 119 6.83 -2.24 -3.80
N LYS A 120 6.45 -2.78 -4.94
CA LYS A 120 6.55 -2.17 -6.26
C LYS A 120 5.17 -2.18 -6.93
N GLY A 121 4.74 -1.03 -7.47
CA GLY A 121 3.46 -0.91 -8.17
C GLY A 121 2.25 -1.09 -7.24
N ILE A 122 2.30 -0.55 -6.04
CA ILE A 122 1.23 -0.59 -5.03
C ILE A 122 0.76 0.81 -4.60
N GLY A 123 0.99 1.84 -5.44
CA GLY A 123 0.62 3.22 -5.13
C GLY A 123 -0.88 3.37 -4.87
N SER A 124 -1.72 2.73 -5.68
CA SER A 124 -3.17 2.71 -5.49
C SER A 124 -3.62 2.13 -4.14
N TYR A 125 -2.78 1.32 -3.49
CA TYR A 125 -3.05 0.74 -2.16
C TYR A 125 -2.56 1.61 -1.00
N LEU A 126 -1.73 2.63 -1.26
CA LEU A 126 -1.22 3.55 -0.25
C LEU A 126 -1.98 4.87 -0.30
N ASN A 127 -2.47 5.31 0.86
CA ASN A 127 -3.41 6.42 0.99
C ASN A 127 -2.96 7.71 0.26
N ASP A 128 -1.71 8.10 0.42
CA ASP A 128 -1.15 9.33 -0.13
C ASP A 128 -0.49 9.17 -1.50
N LEU A 129 -0.34 7.95 -2.00
CA LEU A 129 0.15 7.65 -3.35
C LEU A 129 -0.97 7.29 -4.32
N SER A 130 -2.15 7.00 -3.82
CA SER A 130 -3.35 6.78 -4.63
C SER A 130 -3.70 8.02 -5.44
N ASN A 131 -4.05 7.83 -6.70
CA ASN A 131 -4.32 8.88 -7.71
C ASN A 131 -3.09 9.74 -8.11
N LEU A 132 -1.87 9.35 -7.75
CA LEU A 132 -0.65 9.98 -8.25
C LEU A 132 -0.10 9.30 -9.52
N ASN A 133 -0.81 8.29 -10.04
CA ASN A 133 -0.48 7.56 -11.27
C ASN A 133 0.93 6.90 -11.23
N VAL A 134 1.32 6.33 -10.08
CA VAL A 134 2.67 5.81 -9.83
C VAL A 134 2.78 4.29 -9.75
N ASP A 135 1.69 3.54 -9.94
CA ASP A 135 1.74 2.07 -9.98
C ASP A 135 2.58 1.58 -11.15
N LEU A 136 2.34 2.18 -12.33
CA LEU A 136 2.98 1.81 -13.58
C LEU A 136 3.31 3.09 -14.36
N VAL A 137 4.58 3.30 -14.65
CA VAL A 137 5.08 4.53 -15.27
C VAL A 137 5.94 4.23 -16.50
N PRO A 138 6.05 5.16 -17.47
CA PRO A 138 6.99 5.01 -18.59
C PRO A 138 8.41 4.79 -18.08
N ASP A 139 9.15 3.91 -18.74
CA ASP A 139 10.57 3.64 -18.44
C ASP A 139 11.43 4.63 -19.24
N PRO A 140 12.17 5.57 -18.60
CA PRO A 140 12.97 6.56 -19.30
C PRO A 140 14.13 5.95 -20.12
N ASP A 141 14.62 4.77 -19.73
CA ASP A 141 15.73 4.11 -20.38
C ASP A 141 15.29 3.19 -21.54
N ASN A 142 13.98 2.88 -21.62
CA ASN A 142 13.43 1.95 -22.60
C ASN A 142 12.15 2.50 -23.24
N GLU A 143 12.26 3.11 -24.40
CA GLU A 143 11.14 3.64 -25.16
C GLU A 143 10.06 2.58 -25.42
N GLY A 144 8.79 2.95 -25.25
CA GLY A 144 7.65 2.04 -25.39
C GLY A 144 7.55 0.97 -24.30
N LYS A 145 8.28 1.08 -23.21
CA LYS A 145 8.16 0.20 -22.03
C LYS A 145 7.67 0.96 -20.82
N MET A 146 7.07 0.20 -19.90
CA MET A 146 6.69 0.71 -18.59
C MET A 146 7.43 -0.03 -17.48
N GLN A 147 7.53 0.61 -16.31
CA GLN A 147 8.17 0.06 -15.12
C GLN A 147 7.30 0.27 -13.88
N VAL A 148 7.54 -0.52 -12.84
CA VAL A 148 6.93 -0.41 -11.52
C VAL A 148 7.89 0.24 -10.55
N LEU A 149 7.47 1.27 -9.84
CA LEU A 149 8.34 1.98 -8.91
C LEU A 149 8.31 1.33 -7.52
N PRO A 150 9.48 1.22 -6.85
CA PRO A 150 9.52 0.82 -5.46
C PRO A 150 8.95 1.91 -4.56
N MET A 151 8.20 1.53 -3.54
CA MET A 151 7.59 2.45 -2.60
C MET A 151 7.53 1.90 -1.20
N LEU A 152 7.58 2.80 -0.24
CA LEU A 152 7.55 2.55 1.18
C LEU A 152 6.50 3.46 1.82
N GLY A 153 5.72 2.91 2.72
CA GLY A 153 4.84 3.67 3.60
C GLY A 153 4.86 3.08 5.00
N TRP A 154 4.92 3.92 6.03
CA TRP A 154 4.75 3.46 7.40
C TRP A 154 4.22 4.55 8.31
N TYR A 155 3.57 4.12 9.36
CA TYR A 155 3.24 4.98 10.48
C TYR A 155 3.41 4.24 11.80
N ALA A 156 3.65 5.00 12.87
CA ALA A 156 3.67 4.52 14.24
C ALA A 156 3.06 5.57 15.16
N GLY A 157 2.32 5.13 16.14
CA GLY A 157 1.66 6.02 17.08
C GLY A 157 1.47 5.41 18.45
N LEU A 158 1.21 6.29 19.40
CA LEU A 158 0.87 5.98 20.77
C LEU A 158 -0.47 6.62 21.13
N GLN A 159 -1.26 5.91 21.90
CA GLN A 159 -2.49 6.42 22.50
C GLN A 159 -2.44 6.20 24.00
N TYR A 160 -2.72 7.26 24.77
CA TYR A 160 -2.83 7.19 26.22
C TYR A 160 -4.26 7.54 26.64
N ASN A 161 -4.93 6.60 27.29
CA ASN A 161 -6.28 6.77 27.82
C ASN A 161 -6.20 7.39 29.24
N ILE A 162 -6.56 8.66 29.34
CA ILE A 162 -6.58 9.41 30.60
C ILE A 162 -7.73 8.88 31.48
N THR A 163 -8.92 8.78 30.88
CA THR A 163 -10.12 8.17 31.44
C THR A 163 -10.73 7.20 30.42
N PRO A 164 -11.77 6.41 30.78
CA PRO A 164 -12.46 5.57 29.80
C PRO A 164 -13.01 6.33 28.57
N ASN A 165 -13.29 7.62 28.71
CA ASN A 165 -13.92 8.46 27.68
C ASN A 165 -13.00 9.55 27.12
N VAL A 166 -11.77 9.69 27.65
CA VAL A 166 -10.82 10.74 27.25
C VAL A 166 -9.47 10.11 26.98
N PHE A 167 -8.94 10.34 25.79
CA PHE A 167 -7.61 9.89 25.42
C PHE A 167 -6.83 10.99 24.69
N VAL A 168 -5.52 10.84 24.66
CA VAL A 168 -4.59 11.62 23.82
C VAL A 168 -3.81 10.64 22.95
N SER A 169 -3.57 11.00 21.70
CA SER A 169 -2.78 10.19 20.78
C SER A 169 -1.86 11.02 19.94
N GLY A 170 -0.70 10.46 19.57
CA GLY A 170 0.22 11.03 18.62
C GLY A 170 0.67 9.98 17.61
N THR A 171 0.70 10.35 16.33
CA THR A 171 1.08 9.46 15.22
C THR A 171 2.06 10.18 14.31
N TYR A 172 3.18 9.55 14.04
CA TYR A 172 4.10 9.97 13.00
C TYR A 172 4.01 9.01 11.81
N SER A 173 4.03 9.57 10.60
CA SER A 173 3.92 8.79 9.38
C SER A 173 4.86 9.30 8.29
N LEU A 174 5.23 8.38 7.39
CA LEU A 174 6.09 8.66 6.25
C LEU A 174 5.67 7.79 5.07
N SER A 175 5.67 8.40 3.87
CA SER A 175 5.64 7.68 2.61
C SER A 175 6.80 8.13 1.73
N ARG A 176 7.30 7.22 0.90
CA ARG A 176 8.40 7.47 -0.01
C ARG A 176 8.26 6.67 -1.28
N LEU A 177 8.45 7.35 -2.41
CA LEU A 177 8.63 6.75 -3.72
C LEU A 177 10.13 6.72 -4.05
N TYR A 178 10.64 5.56 -4.45
CA TYR A 178 12.04 5.39 -4.82
C TYR A 178 12.24 5.47 -6.32
N SER A 179 13.45 5.80 -6.72
CA SER A 179 13.85 5.79 -8.12
C SER A 179 14.00 4.37 -8.66
N GLU A 180 13.54 4.18 -9.89
CA GLU A 180 13.89 3.04 -10.74
C GLU A 180 14.19 3.61 -12.12
N ASN A 181 15.29 3.19 -12.76
CA ASN A 181 15.74 3.63 -14.09
C ASN A 181 15.64 5.15 -14.31
N GLY A 182 16.06 5.95 -13.33
CA GLY A 182 16.10 7.40 -13.45
C GLY A 182 14.76 8.13 -13.50
N TYR A 183 13.61 7.47 -13.26
CA TYR A 183 12.27 8.07 -13.37
C TYR A 183 12.11 9.43 -12.67
N PRO A 184 12.55 9.64 -11.42
CA PRO A 184 12.43 10.95 -10.76
C PRO A 184 13.31 12.04 -11.38
N SER A 185 14.38 11.68 -12.05
CA SER A 185 15.24 12.64 -12.77
C SER A 185 14.59 13.09 -14.08
N ALA A 186 13.92 12.17 -14.77
CA ALA A 186 13.14 12.46 -15.96
C ALA A 186 11.81 13.19 -15.65
N ASN A 187 11.32 13.08 -14.41
CA ASN A 187 10.06 13.68 -13.96
C ASN A 187 10.29 14.46 -12.65
N PRO A 188 10.85 15.69 -12.71
CA PRO A 188 11.25 16.46 -11.52
C PRO A 188 10.09 16.74 -10.55
N ASP A 189 8.87 16.90 -11.06
CA ASP A 189 7.65 17.19 -10.30
C ASP A 189 6.98 15.94 -9.72
N SER A 190 7.56 14.74 -9.95
CA SER A 190 7.01 13.52 -9.40
C SER A 190 7.09 13.51 -7.87
N TYR A 191 6.09 12.89 -7.23
CA TYR A 191 6.11 12.67 -5.78
C TYR A 191 7.35 11.90 -5.35
N ARG A 192 7.98 12.34 -4.26
CA ARG A 192 9.18 11.67 -3.71
C ARG A 192 8.97 11.18 -2.28
N LYS A 193 8.44 12.01 -1.41
CA LYS A 193 8.17 11.67 0.00
C LYS A 193 7.15 12.60 0.63
N GLY A 194 6.39 12.08 1.56
CA GLY A 194 5.53 12.82 2.49
C GLY A 194 5.82 12.42 3.94
N GLN A 195 5.73 13.38 4.83
CA GLN A 195 5.86 13.17 6.27
C GLN A 195 4.73 13.92 6.97
N TYR A 196 4.17 13.31 8.01
CA TYR A 196 3.06 13.87 8.72
C TYR A 196 3.10 13.50 10.20
N LEU A 197 2.85 14.47 11.06
CA LEU A 197 2.69 14.29 12.50
C LEU A 197 1.30 14.78 12.92
N VAL A 198 0.55 13.91 13.56
CA VAL A 198 -0.77 14.20 14.13
C VAL A 198 -0.74 13.97 15.63
N SER A 199 -1.32 14.88 16.37
CA SER A 199 -1.49 14.78 17.84
C SER A 199 -2.93 15.07 18.24
#